data_f877d2391f00b86a525238417de91c23
#
_entry.id   f877d2391f00b86a525238417de91c23
#
_cell.length_a   1.000
_cell.length_b   1.000
_cell.length_c   1.000
_cell.angle_alpha   90.00
_cell.angle_beta   90.00
_cell.angle_gamma   90.00
#
_symmetry.space_group_name_H-M   'P 1'
#
loop_
_entity.id
_entity.type
_entity.pdbx_description
1 polymer ?
#
loop_
_entity_poly.entity_id
_entity_poly.type
_entity_poly.pdbx_seq_one_letter_code
_entity_poly.pdbx_strand_id
1 'polypeptide(L)'
;NGVLSAQLARLGATSPPDILEHPKGYLAAFSLEPKPQALAAGLGTEWEILQNGFKFFPSILASHSPVQATLALVRRHRIDPRRIARITNETYRTVATHFSSKEVGSAMAARVSVPYCIAVAAVDGALGQAQFAPARINAPLVRQVLARTEVVADEALDRLYPDNFPARVT
;
A
#
# COMPACT_ATOMS: atom_id res chain seq x y z
N ASN A 1 0.94 3.36 -21.35
CA ASN A 1 1.14 4.52 -22.25
C ASN A 1 2.17 4.23 -23.36
N GLY A 2 3.37 3.63 -23.06
CA GLY A 2 4.42 3.39 -24.05
C GLY A 2 3.97 2.61 -25.30
N VAL A 3 3.21 1.52 -25.12
CA VAL A 3 2.66 0.73 -26.24
C VAL A 3 1.73 1.57 -27.12
N LEU A 4 0.85 2.39 -26.51
CA LEU A 4 -0.04 3.28 -27.25
C LEU A 4 0.77 4.33 -28.03
N SER A 5 1.77 4.96 -27.42
CA SER A 5 2.66 5.93 -28.07
C SER A 5 3.38 5.31 -29.28
N ALA A 6 3.90 4.09 -29.14
CA ALA A 6 4.55 3.36 -30.23
C ALA A 6 3.57 3.04 -31.38
N GLN A 7 2.33 2.68 -31.05
CA GLN A 7 1.28 2.44 -32.07
C GLN A 7 0.89 3.73 -32.79
N LEU A 8 0.75 4.85 -32.09
CA LEU A 8 0.45 6.15 -32.68
C LEU A 8 1.58 6.60 -33.60
N ALA A 9 2.85 6.46 -33.17
CA ALA A 9 4.02 6.78 -34.01
C ALA A 9 4.03 5.94 -35.31
N ARG A 10 3.71 4.65 -35.20
CA ARG A 10 3.59 3.78 -36.39
C ARG A 10 2.47 4.23 -37.35
N LEU A 11 1.43 4.87 -36.84
CA LEU A 11 0.34 5.45 -37.63
C LEU A 11 0.64 6.85 -38.15
N GLY A 12 1.87 7.37 -37.93
CA GLY A 12 2.30 8.67 -38.44
C GLY A 12 2.10 9.85 -37.47
N ALA A 13 1.75 9.59 -36.21
CA ALA A 13 1.72 10.64 -35.19
C ALA A 13 3.15 11.16 -34.92
N THR A 14 3.31 12.48 -34.88
CA THR A 14 4.56 13.15 -34.60
C THR A 14 4.49 14.00 -33.35
N SER A 15 5.63 14.26 -32.75
CA SER A 15 5.79 15.15 -31.59
C SER A 15 7.14 15.90 -31.73
N PRO A 16 7.37 17.00 -30.98
CA PRO A 16 8.69 17.59 -30.89
C PRO A 16 9.72 16.54 -30.46
N PRO A 17 10.88 16.44 -31.16
CA PRO A 17 11.85 15.36 -30.91
C PRO A 17 12.50 15.45 -29.53
N ASP A 18 12.56 16.62 -28.93
CA ASP A 18 13.17 16.94 -27.64
C ASP A 18 12.16 17.21 -26.53
N ILE A 19 10.89 16.78 -26.68
CA ILE A 19 9.81 17.11 -25.74
C ILE A 19 10.09 16.67 -24.30
N LEU A 20 10.88 15.65 -24.09
CA LEU A 20 11.21 15.18 -22.76
C LEU A 20 12.21 16.12 -22.07
N GLU A 21 13.33 16.44 -22.70
CA GLU A 21 14.46 17.20 -22.16
C GLU A 21 14.41 18.70 -22.44
N HIS A 22 13.51 19.16 -23.31
CA HIS A 22 13.38 20.58 -23.66
C HIS A 22 13.17 21.46 -22.42
N PRO A 23 13.76 22.69 -22.34
CA PRO A 23 13.59 23.57 -21.16
C PRO A 23 12.14 23.92 -20.79
N LYS A 24 11.20 23.76 -21.72
CA LYS A 24 9.74 23.89 -21.51
C LYS A 24 9.03 22.56 -21.75
N GLY A 25 9.75 21.45 -21.73
CA GLY A 25 9.26 20.12 -21.99
C GLY A 25 8.78 19.40 -20.73
N TYR A 26 8.62 18.08 -20.87
CA TYR A 26 8.02 17.24 -19.85
C TYR A 26 8.78 17.28 -18.50
N LEU A 27 10.10 17.11 -18.53
CA LEU A 27 10.89 17.10 -17.30
C LEU A 27 10.83 18.43 -16.56
N ALA A 28 10.90 19.55 -17.30
CA ALA A 28 10.80 20.90 -16.72
C ALA A 28 9.42 21.17 -16.11
N ALA A 29 8.36 20.59 -16.67
CA ALA A 29 6.99 20.75 -16.18
C ALA A 29 6.70 19.91 -14.89
N PHE A 30 7.38 18.78 -14.72
CA PHE A 30 7.06 17.82 -13.66
C PHE A 30 8.18 17.60 -12.63
N SER A 31 9.36 18.22 -12.79
CA SER A 31 10.47 18.08 -11.86
C SER A 31 11.04 19.46 -11.47
N LEU A 32 11.27 19.65 -10.18
CA LEU A 32 11.97 20.84 -9.67
C LEU A 32 13.47 20.82 -10.02
N GLU A 33 14.03 19.62 -10.17
CA GLU A 33 15.43 19.39 -10.56
C GLU A 33 15.49 18.37 -11.72
N PRO A 34 15.22 18.80 -12.95
CA PRO A 34 15.21 17.90 -14.11
C PRO A 34 16.61 17.35 -14.39
N LYS A 35 16.71 16.04 -14.59
CA LYS A 35 17.95 15.31 -14.91
C LYS A 35 17.79 14.56 -16.23
N PRO A 36 17.90 15.23 -17.40
CA PRO A 36 17.69 14.61 -18.71
C PRO A 36 18.57 13.38 -18.95
N GLN A 37 19.81 13.39 -18.46
CA GLN A 37 20.75 12.27 -18.58
C GLN A 37 20.25 11.00 -17.89
N ALA A 38 19.36 11.10 -16.91
CA ALA A 38 18.79 9.95 -16.23
C ALA A 38 17.79 9.17 -17.11
N LEU A 39 17.24 9.78 -18.17
CA LEU A 39 16.28 9.13 -19.07
C LEU A 39 16.86 7.92 -19.80
N ALA A 40 18.15 7.96 -20.12
CA ALA A 40 18.84 6.91 -20.87
C ALA A 40 19.83 6.11 -20.00
N ALA A 41 19.99 6.48 -18.72
CA ALA A 41 20.89 5.77 -17.83
C ALA A 41 20.42 4.32 -17.63
N GLY A 42 21.34 3.37 -17.69
CA GLY A 42 21.06 1.96 -17.47
C GLY A 42 20.27 1.24 -18.57
N LEU A 43 19.89 1.92 -19.67
CA LEU A 43 19.18 1.27 -20.77
C LEU A 43 19.96 0.06 -21.32
N GLY A 44 19.30 -1.10 -21.38
CA GLY A 44 19.90 -2.35 -21.85
C GLY A 44 20.76 -3.12 -20.84
N THR A 45 21.01 -2.53 -19.66
CA THR A 45 21.80 -3.15 -18.58
C THR A 45 21.03 -3.24 -17.25
N GLU A 46 20.17 -2.27 -16.98
CA GLU A 46 19.33 -2.21 -15.77
C GLU A 46 17.86 -2.40 -16.15
N TRP A 47 17.19 -3.31 -15.45
CA TRP A 47 15.81 -3.68 -15.73
C TRP A 47 14.94 -3.41 -14.50
N GLU A 48 14.17 -2.33 -14.53
CA GLU A 48 13.29 -1.93 -13.43
C GLU A 48 12.29 -3.03 -13.01
N ILE A 49 11.93 -3.93 -13.94
CA ILE A 49 11.04 -5.05 -13.63
C ILE A 49 11.61 -5.96 -12.55
N LEU A 50 12.94 -6.03 -12.40
CA LEU A 50 13.60 -6.83 -11.37
C LEU A 50 13.46 -6.22 -9.96
N GLN A 51 13.10 -4.93 -9.88
CA GLN A 51 12.84 -4.22 -8.63
C GLN A 51 11.38 -4.36 -8.17
N ASN A 52 10.52 -5.00 -8.98
CA ASN A 52 9.12 -5.17 -8.63
C ASN A 52 8.94 -6.24 -7.55
N GLY A 53 8.16 -5.89 -6.53
CA GLY A 53 7.68 -6.83 -5.53
C GLY A 53 6.25 -7.31 -5.80
N PHE A 54 5.92 -8.49 -5.31
CA PHE A 54 4.56 -9.03 -5.34
C PHE A 54 3.83 -8.74 -4.04
N LYS A 55 2.59 -8.28 -4.12
CA LYS A 55 1.73 -8.13 -2.97
C LYS A 55 1.07 -9.46 -2.61
N PHE A 56 1.24 -9.91 -1.37
CA PHE A 56 0.57 -11.11 -0.84
C PHE A 56 -0.88 -10.87 -0.47
N PHE A 57 -1.25 -9.62 -0.15
CA PHE A 57 -2.61 -9.23 0.19
C PHE A 57 -3.13 -8.18 -0.80
N PRO A 58 -4.42 -8.21 -1.18
CA PRO A 58 -5.01 -7.26 -2.11
C PRO A 58 -5.33 -5.90 -1.47
N SER A 59 -4.36 -5.33 -0.76
CA SER A 59 -4.45 -4.09 0.03
C SER A 59 -3.22 -3.21 -0.17
N ILE A 60 -3.18 -2.06 0.50
CA ILE A 60 -2.00 -1.20 0.50
C ILE A 60 -0.79 -1.94 1.12
N LEU A 61 0.42 -1.71 0.58
CA LEU A 61 1.64 -2.39 1.05
C LEU A 61 1.87 -2.19 2.55
N ALA A 62 1.57 -1.00 3.07
CA ALA A 62 1.68 -0.67 4.49
C ALA A 62 0.86 -1.58 5.43
N SER A 63 -0.16 -2.28 4.92
CA SER A 63 -0.96 -3.24 5.70
C SER A 63 -0.35 -4.64 5.78
N HIS A 64 0.65 -4.97 4.95
CA HIS A 64 1.14 -6.33 4.82
C HIS A 64 1.81 -6.84 6.10
N SER A 65 2.76 -6.08 6.65
CA SER A 65 3.45 -6.46 7.89
C SER A 65 2.49 -6.61 9.09
N PRO A 66 1.62 -5.63 9.39
CA PRO A 66 0.71 -5.78 10.52
C PRO A 66 -0.35 -6.87 10.29
N VAL A 67 -0.83 -7.09 9.07
CA VAL A 67 -1.74 -8.21 8.77
C VAL A 67 -1.05 -9.55 8.99
N GLN A 68 0.18 -9.70 8.52
CA GLN A 68 0.96 -10.93 8.69
C GLN A 68 1.21 -11.22 10.18
N ALA A 69 1.59 -10.20 10.96
CA ALA A 69 1.74 -10.31 12.41
C ALA A 69 0.42 -10.70 13.10
N THR A 70 -0.70 -10.06 12.72
CA THR A 70 -2.04 -10.39 13.23
C THR A 70 -2.42 -11.84 12.96
N LEU A 71 -2.25 -12.29 11.70
CA LEU A 71 -2.55 -13.67 11.31
C LEU A 71 -1.69 -14.68 12.09
N ALA A 72 -0.42 -14.36 12.32
CA ALA A 72 0.48 -15.19 13.11
C ALA A 72 0.02 -15.29 14.56
N LEU A 73 -0.35 -14.17 15.19
CA LEU A 73 -0.87 -14.13 16.57
C LEU A 73 -2.16 -14.92 16.71
N VAL A 74 -3.15 -14.67 15.81
CA VAL A 74 -4.44 -15.37 15.84
C VAL A 74 -4.26 -16.88 15.71
N ARG A 75 -3.43 -17.33 14.79
CA ARG A 75 -3.14 -18.78 14.59
C ARG A 75 -2.40 -19.37 15.77
N ARG A 76 -1.33 -18.72 16.23
CA ARG A 76 -0.47 -19.24 17.32
C ARG A 76 -1.24 -19.38 18.63
N HIS A 77 -2.07 -18.38 18.94
CA HIS A 77 -2.77 -18.31 20.23
C HIS A 77 -4.25 -18.72 20.14
N ARG A 78 -4.75 -19.12 18.96
CA ARG A 78 -6.16 -19.51 18.74
C ARG A 78 -7.12 -18.46 19.28
N ILE A 79 -6.84 -17.18 18.99
CA ILE A 79 -7.58 -16.05 19.53
C ILE A 79 -9.03 -16.08 19.02
N ASP A 80 -10.00 -16.09 19.95
CA ASP A 80 -11.40 -15.85 19.61
C ASP A 80 -11.59 -14.33 19.35
N PRO A 81 -11.99 -13.91 18.13
CA PRO A 81 -12.14 -12.51 17.81
C PRO A 81 -13.20 -11.78 18.66
N ARG A 82 -14.17 -12.50 19.23
CA ARG A 82 -15.18 -11.91 20.14
C ARG A 82 -14.55 -11.43 21.44
N ARG A 83 -13.44 -12.03 21.85
CA ARG A 83 -12.72 -11.72 23.11
C ARG A 83 -11.64 -10.66 22.93
N ILE A 84 -11.41 -10.15 21.71
CA ILE A 84 -10.44 -9.09 21.47
C ILE A 84 -10.93 -7.80 22.15
N ALA A 85 -10.18 -7.36 23.15
CA ALA A 85 -10.45 -6.12 23.87
C ALA A 85 -9.89 -4.91 23.13
N ARG A 86 -8.67 -5.02 22.58
CA ARG A 86 -7.98 -3.99 21.81
C ARG A 86 -6.92 -4.64 20.91
N ILE A 87 -6.64 -4.01 19.76
CA ILE A 87 -5.47 -4.28 18.94
C ILE A 87 -4.72 -2.97 18.81
N THR A 88 -3.42 -2.97 19.08
CA THR A 88 -2.55 -1.84 18.83
C THR A 88 -1.52 -2.23 17.77
N ASN A 89 -1.46 -1.45 16.69
CA ASN A 89 -0.43 -1.55 15.66
C ASN A 89 0.51 -0.34 15.79
N GLU A 90 1.71 -0.58 16.29
CA GLU A 90 2.81 0.40 16.28
C GLU A 90 3.55 0.28 14.95
N THR A 91 3.79 1.39 14.28
CA THR A 91 4.37 1.42 12.94
C THR A 91 5.00 2.78 12.63
N TYR A 92 5.51 2.97 11.41
CA TYR A 92 6.08 4.24 10.98
C TYR A 92 5.02 5.33 10.75
N ARG A 93 5.43 6.59 10.91
CA ARG A 93 4.58 7.79 10.97
C ARG A 93 3.62 7.93 9.79
N THR A 94 4.08 7.65 8.56
CA THR A 94 3.26 7.76 7.35
C THR A 94 1.99 6.91 7.44
N VAL A 95 2.07 5.71 8.01
CA VAL A 95 0.90 4.83 8.18
C VAL A 95 -0.07 5.40 9.21
N ALA A 96 0.43 5.82 10.35
CA ALA A 96 -0.40 6.39 11.41
C ALA A 96 -1.11 7.68 10.97
N THR A 97 -0.48 8.47 10.09
CA THR A 97 -1.03 9.75 9.60
C THR A 97 -2.02 9.56 8.45
N HIS A 98 -1.72 8.68 7.48
CA HIS A 98 -2.47 8.65 6.20
C HIS A 98 -3.33 7.40 6.00
N PHE A 99 -3.07 6.30 6.73
CA PHE A 99 -3.72 5.01 6.49
C PHE A 99 -4.41 4.41 7.72
N SER A 100 -4.65 5.24 8.74
CA SER A 100 -5.26 4.84 10.03
C SER A 100 -6.78 5.07 10.10
N SER A 101 -7.42 5.53 9.02
CA SER A 101 -8.86 5.78 9.00
C SER A 101 -9.66 4.50 9.26
N LYS A 102 -10.67 4.60 10.12
CA LYS A 102 -11.68 3.56 10.39
C LYS A 102 -12.97 3.76 9.57
N GLU A 103 -13.03 4.84 8.78
CA GLU A 103 -14.16 5.13 7.88
C GLU A 103 -14.00 4.35 6.58
N VAL A 104 -14.62 3.20 6.52
CA VAL A 104 -14.54 2.27 5.39
C VAL A 104 -15.93 2.10 4.77
N GLY A 105 -16.29 3.02 3.88
CA GLY A 105 -17.57 3.01 3.15
C GLY A 105 -17.52 2.27 1.80
N SER A 106 -16.35 1.87 1.33
CA SER A 106 -16.17 1.18 0.04
C SER A 106 -15.03 0.17 0.09
N ALA A 107 -14.98 -0.73 -0.89
CA ALA A 107 -13.89 -1.69 -1.03
C ALA A 107 -12.52 -0.99 -1.21
N MET A 108 -12.47 0.14 -1.89
CA MET A 108 -11.24 0.91 -2.04
C MET A 108 -10.79 1.53 -0.71
N ALA A 109 -11.70 2.17 0.02
CA ALA A 109 -11.42 2.72 1.34
C ALA A 109 -10.94 1.62 2.31
N ALA A 110 -11.57 0.45 2.27
CA ALA A 110 -11.16 -0.70 3.08
C ALA A 110 -9.74 -1.20 2.74
N ARG A 111 -9.35 -1.23 1.46
CA ARG A 111 -8.02 -1.68 1.01
C ARG A 111 -6.88 -0.77 1.46
N VAL A 112 -7.15 0.50 1.68
CA VAL A 112 -6.16 1.49 2.14
C VAL A 112 -6.23 1.75 3.65
N SER A 113 -7.23 1.20 4.34
CA SER A 113 -7.36 1.28 5.80
C SER A 113 -6.57 0.16 6.48
N VAL A 114 -5.45 0.50 7.09
CA VAL A 114 -4.64 -0.47 7.85
C VAL A 114 -5.42 -1.07 9.03
N PRO A 115 -6.16 -0.28 9.86
CA PRO A 115 -6.94 -0.85 10.94
C PRO A 115 -8.04 -1.79 10.45
N TYR A 116 -8.67 -1.53 9.28
CA TYR A 116 -9.63 -2.46 8.71
C TYR A 116 -8.98 -3.78 8.29
N CYS A 117 -7.84 -3.71 7.59
CA CYS A 117 -7.11 -4.90 7.16
C CYS A 117 -6.70 -5.78 8.34
N ILE A 118 -6.25 -5.17 9.45
CA ILE A 118 -5.93 -5.86 10.70
C ILE A 118 -7.20 -6.48 11.31
N ALA A 119 -8.27 -5.70 11.43
CA ALA A 119 -9.51 -6.16 12.07
C ALA A 119 -10.15 -7.34 11.33
N VAL A 120 -10.28 -7.26 10.00
CA VAL A 120 -10.86 -8.35 9.22
C VAL A 120 -9.95 -9.58 9.19
N ALA A 121 -8.63 -9.40 9.17
CA ALA A 121 -7.67 -10.50 9.29
C ALA A 121 -7.76 -11.20 10.65
N ALA A 122 -7.94 -10.45 11.73
CA ALA A 122 -8.14 -10.99 13.07
C ALA A 122 -9.44 -11.80 13.20
N VAL A 123 -10.52 -11.35 12.52
CA VAL A 123 -11.83 -12.01 12.55
C VAL A 123 -11.87 -13.25 11.66
N ASP A 124 -11.31 -13.17 10.46
CA ASP A 124 -11.46 -14.22 9.43
C ASP A 124 -10.27 -15.20 9.39
N GLY A 125 -9.15 -14.85 10.02
CA GLY A 125 -7.90 -15.60 9.86
C GLY A 125 -7.31 -15.54 8.45
N ALA A 126 -7.74 -14.60 7.62
CA ALA A 126 -7.32 -14.41 6.24
C ALA A 126 -7.53 -12.96 5.78
N LEU A 127 -6.79 -12.55 4.71
CA LEU A 127 -7.01 -11.31 3.99
C LEU A 127 -6.88 -11.56 2.48
N GLY A 128 -7.98 -11.82 1.81
CA GLY A 128 -8.10 -12.00 0.37
C GLY A 128 -9.14 -11.06 -0.23
N GLN A 129 -9.55 -11.30 -1.47
CA GLN A 129 -10.55 -10.46 -2.15
C GLN A 129 -11.91 -10.48 -1.44
N ALA A 130 -12.31 -11.63 -0.89
CA ALA A 130 -13.60 -11.79 -0.20
C ALA A 130 -13.76 -10.88 1.02
N GLN A 131 -12.64 -10.53 1.69
CA GLN A 131 -12.64 -9.65 2.85
C GLN A 131 -13.01 -8.19 2.51
N PHE A 132 -12.99 -7.84 1.23
CA PHE A 132 -13.34 -6.50 0.75
C PHE A 132 -14.74 -6.42 0.12
N ALA A 133 -15.54 -7.49 0.20
CA ALA A 133 -16.94 -7.47 -0.20
C ALA A 133 -17.76 -6.55 0.71
N PRO A 134 -18.78 -5.81 0.19
CA PRO A 134 -19.59 -4.88 0.99
C PRO A 134 -20.22 -5.53 2.22
N ALA A 135 -20.73 -6.76 2.09
CA ALA A 135 -21.30 -7.52 3.21
C ALA A 135 -20.26 -7.79 4.31
N ARG A 136 -18.99 -8.03 3.93
CA ARG A 136 -17.93 -8.29 4.90
C ARG A 136 -17.44 -7.01 5.58
N ILE A 137 -17.30 -5.92 4.83
CA ILE A 137 -16.95 -4.60 5.36
C ILE A 137 -17.95 -4.18 6.46
N ASN A 138 -19.22 -4.50 6.29
CA ASN A 138 -20.31 -4.12 7.20
C ASN A 138 -20.64 -5.20 8.23
N ALA A 139 -19.91 -6.32 8.27
CA ALA A 139 -20.18 -7.39 9.23
C ALA A 139 -19.99 -6.90 10.68
N PRO A 140 -20.96 -7.12 11.59
CA PRO A 140 -20.96 -6.56 12.94
C PRO A 140 -19.68 -6.85 13.73
N LEU A 141 -19.17 -8.09 13.68
CA LEU A 141 -17.95 -8.47 14.41
C LEU A 141 -16.71 -7.77 13.84
N VAL A 142 -16.62 -7.62 12.50
CA VAL A 142 -15.51 -6.88 11.87
C VAL A 142 -15.54 -5.42 12.31
N ARG A 143 -16.72 -4.78 12.30
CA ARG A 143 -16.89 -3.40 12.75
C ARG A 143 -16.55 -3.21 14.23
N GLN A 144 -16.92 -4.18 15.06
CA GLN A 144 -16.59 -4.17 16.48
C GLN A 144 -15.08 -4.24 16.71
N VAL A 145 -14.37 -5.16 16.04
CA VAL A 145 -12.91 -5.27 16.14
C VAL A 145 -12.21 -4.06 15.52
N LEU A 146 -12.69 -3.55 14.39
CA LEU A 146 -12.19 -2.31 13.77
C LEU A 146 -12.24 -1.12 14.75
N ALA A 147 -13.35 -0.95 15.46
CA ALA A 147 -13.48 0.11 16.46
C ALA A 147 -12.42 0.04 17.56
N ARG A 148 -11.98 -1.18 17.90
CA ARG A 148 -10.97 -1.49 18.94
C ARG A 148 -9.53 -1.56 18.39
N THR A 149 -9.32 -1.34 17.09
CA THR A 149 -8.00 -1.37 16.45
C THR A 149 -7.43 0.03 16.35
N GLU A 150 -6.23 0.23 16.88
CA GLU A 150 -5.51 1.49 16.87
C GLU A 150 -4.22 1.37 16.07
N VAL A 151 -3.84 2.44 15.38
CA VAL A 151 -2.58 2.55 14.65
C VAL A 151 -1.84 3.76 15.18
N VAL A 152 -0.65 3.54 15.71
CA VAL A 152 0.15 4.58 16.34
C VAL A 152 1.55 4.61 15.75
N ALA A 153 2.15 5.80 15.70
CA ALA A 153 3.53 5.95 15.27
C ALA A 153 4.49 5.59 16.40
N ASP A 154 5.54 4.82 16.07
CA ASP A 154 6.66 4.50 16.95
C ASP A 154 7.95 5.03 16.30
N GLU A 155 8.72 5.84 17.03
CA GLU A 155 9.93 6.48 16.48
C GLU A 155 11.03 5.48 16.09
N ALA A 156 11.15 4.38 16.81
CA ALA A 156 12.16 3.36 16.48
C ALA A 156 11.80 2.63 15.18
N LEU A 157 10.50 2.39 14.95
CA LEU A 157 10.01 1.81 13.71
C LEU A 157 10.05 2.83 12.56
N ASP A 158 9.80 4.11 12.83
CA ASP A 158 9.84 5.17 11.82
C ASP A 158 11.23 5.31 11.17
N ARG A 159 12.30 5.10 11.94
CA ARG A 159 13.69 5.16 11.45
C ARG A 159 14.05 4.04 10.47
N LEU A 160 13.26 2.97 10.40
CA LEU A 160 13.48 1.85 9.49
C LEU A 160 12.81 2.06 8.12
N TYR A 161 11.93 3.05 8.01
CA TYR A 161 11.28 3.43 6.77
C TYR A 161 12.17 4.45 6.01
N PRO A 162 12.30 4.43 4.67
CA PRO A 162 11.55 3.60 3.71
C PRO A 162 12.13 2.22 3.38
N ASP A 163 13.31 1.87 3.88
CA ASP A 163 13.99 0.62 3.51
C ASP A 163 13.22 -0.61 3.99
N ASN A 164 12.45 -0.46 5.08
CA ASN A 164 11.59 -1.51 5.62
C ASN A 164 10.19 -0.96 5.89
N PHE A 165 9.22 -1.87 5.98
CA PHE A 165 7.81 -1.58 6.32
C PHE A 165 7.46 -2.23 7.67
N PRO A 166 8.02 -1.72 8.78
CA PRO A 166 7.90 -2.38 10.08
C PRO A 166 6.54 -2.19 10.72
N ALA A 167 6.13 -3.20 11.52
CA ALA A 167 4.97 -3.15 12.37
C ALA A 167 5.14 -4.03 13.60
N ARG A 168 4.59 -3.60 14.73
CA ARG A 168 4.43 -4.39 15.96
C ARG A 168 2.94 -4.42 16.31
N VAL A 169 2.38 -5.62 16.44
CA VAL A 169 0.97 -5.83 16.77
C VAL A 169 0.84 -6.49 18.13
N THR A 170 0.02 -5.88 18.99
CA THR A 170 -0.32 -6.39 20.33
C THR A 170 -1.82 -6.40 20.55
#